data_3f52d41cc22fab4d071b1e6f5ccc4328
#
_entry.id   3f52d41cc22fab4d071b1e6f5ccc4328
#
_cell.length_a   1.000
_cell.length_b   1.000
_cell.length_c   1.000
_cell.angle_alpha   90.00
_cell.angle_beta   90.00
_cell.angle_gamma   90.00
#
_symmetry.space_group_name_H-M   'P 1'
#
loop_
_entity.id
_entity.type
_entity.pdbx_description
1 polymer ?
#
loop_
_entity_poly.entity_id
_entity_poly.type
_entity_poly.pdbx_seq_one_letter_code
_entity_poly.pdbx_strand_id
1 'polypeptide(L)'
;TRIVLQSVSAEDRPNLILMMGDDHGWEETGFHGHPHVRTPVLDEMARTGLRLDQFYAAHPNCSPTRASFLTGRHPNRMGTFAPGWSFRPEEITLAAMLRQSGYRCAHFGKWHTGPIRKDSPVSPGSMGFDEWVSHDNFFELNPVLSRNGADPQRIEGESSAILVDEAVKFLERCQQQGQPFLIVLWFGSPHEPYSGLAEDLELYADLPARYTKPVTVTSNETGQQIQVSQGQVLQARYAEITAMDRAIGRLRGRLSDIGLRDNTLLFYCGDNGTSADAALGAPHRATKGTMYQGGLLVPGLIECPRRIPRPRISSVPASTSDLLPTVCHLAGVDLPQRPLDGQNLSGLLEGSELIRDQPLFFWEYISAGRNRGDPWIDPRLQAGTTP
;
A
#
# COMPACT_ATOMS: atom_id res chain seq x y z
N THR A 1 29.15 12.01 14.47
CA THR A 1 28.80 13.37 14.02
C THR A 1 27.30 13.53 14.20
N ARG A 2 26.84 14.40 15.10
CA ARG A 2 25.41 14.74 15.21
C ARG A 2 25.01 15.46 13.94
N ILE A 3 24.19 14.84 13.12
CA ILE A 3 23.49 15.54 12.03
C ILE A 3 22.49 16.47 12.71
N VAL A 4 22.75 17.75 12.69
CA VAL A 4 21.78 18.77 13.11
C VAL A 4 20.71 18.77 12.02
N LEU A 5 19.55 18.16 12.31
CA LEU A 5 18.37 18.31 11.47
C LEU A 5 18.05 19.81 11.40
N GLN A 6 18.17 20.40 10.22
CA GLN A 6 17.60 21.72 9.98
C GLN A 6 16.10 21.60 10.25
N SER A 7 15.56 22.44 11.11
CA SER A 7 14.12 22.48 11.39
C SER A 7 13.40 22.80 10.07
N VAL A 8 12.67 21.82 9.55
CA VAL A 8 11.78 22.04 8.39
C VAL A 8 10.73 23.06 8.82
N SER A 9 10.63 24.17 8.09
CA SER A 9 9.61 25.18 8.40
C SER A 9 8.20 24.59 8.24
N ALA A 10 7.22 25.13 8.94
CA ALA A 10 5.84 24.61 8.83
C ALA A 10 5.32 24.70 7.38
N GLU A 11 5.76 25.69 6.61
CA GLU A 11 5.40 25.89 5.20
C GLU A 11 6.09 24.86 4.26
N ASP A 12 7.22 24.28 4.67
CA ASP A 12 7.97 23.30 3.87
C ASP A 12 7.56 21.85 4.17
N ARG A 13 6.72 21.61 5.17
CA ARG A 13 6.20 20.28 5.49
C ARG A 13 5.26 19.81 4.39
N PRO A 14 5.55 18.70 3.69
CA PRO A 14 4.68 18.22 2.64
C PRO A 14 3.40 17.59 3.22
N ASN A 15 2.29 17.70 2.51
CA ASN A 15 1.20 16.76 2.68
C ASN A 15 1.63 15.38 2.15
N LEU A 16 1.06 14.32 2.71
CA LEU A 16 1.48 12.95 2.45
C LEU A 16 0.28 12.09 2.08
N ILE A 17 0.32 11.46 0.93
CA ILE A 17 -0.66 10.45 0.52
C ILE A 17 0.10 9.19 0.11
N LEU A 18 -0.02 8.14 0.91
CA LEU A 18 0.69 6.89 0.74
C LEU A 18 -0.32 5.81 0.30
N MET A 19 -0.25 5.44 -0.97
CA MET A 19 -1.20 4.54 -1.63
C MET A 19 -0.60 3.14 -1.81
N MET A 20 -1.46 2.12 -1.74
CA MET A 20 -1.05 0.74 -1.93
C MET A 20 -2.17 -0.08 -2.59
N GLY A 21 -1.85 -0.78 -3.69
CA GLY A 21 -2.69 -1.81 -4.27
C GLY A 21 -2.50 -3.15 -3.56
N ASP A 22 -3.56 -3.96 -3.47
CA ASP A 22 -3.56 -5.28 -2.84
C ASP A 22 -3.27 -6.36 -3.87
N ASP A 23 -2.21 -7.12 -3.71
CA ASP A 23 -1.71 -8.10 -4.69
C ASP A 23 -1.27 -7.49 -6.04
N HIS A 24 -0.97 -6.20 -6.11
CA HIS A 24 -0.58 -5.53 -7.35
C HIS A 24 0.92 -5.72 -7.61
N GLY A 25 1.25 -6.70 -8.45
CA GLY A 25 2.63 -7.05 -8.80
C GLY A 25 3.30 -6.04 -9.75
N TRP A 26 4.62 -6.09 -9.78
CA TRP A 26 5.47 -5.19 -10.58
C TRP A 26 5.07 -5.16 -12.06
N GLU A 27 4.76 -6.34 -12.63
CA GLU A 27 4.42 -6.48 -14.03
C GLU A 27 3.05 -5.93 -14.43
N GLU A 28 2.14 -5.70 -13.49
CA GLU A 28 0.75 -5.32 -13.78
C GLU A 28 0.55 -3.81 -13.96
N THR A 29 1.47 -3.17 -14.66
CA THR A 29 1.40 -1.74 -15.00
C THR A 29 1.81 -1.50 -16.45
N GLY A 30 1.23 -0.49 -17.10
CA GLY A 30 1.57 -0.11 -18.46
C GLY A 30 3.02 0.34 -18.60
N PHE A 31 3.55 1.09 -17.62
CA PHE A 31 4.93 1.58 -17.65
C PHE A 31 6.00 0.47 -17.49
N HIS A 32 5.63 -0.71 -17.02
CA HIS A 32 6.48 -1.91 -17.06
C HIS A 32 6.20 -2.80 -18.27
N GLY A 33 5.33 -2.37 -19.19
CA GLY A 33 5.09 -3.04 -20.46
C GLY A 33 4.09 -4.19 -20.40
N HIS A 34 3.16 -4.20 -19.43
CA HIS A 34 2.10 -5.21 -19.40
C HIS A 34 1.27 -5.17 -20.71
N PRO A 35 1.02 -6.33 -21.34
CA PRO A 35 0.41 -6.35 -22.69
C PRO A 35 -1.07 -5.96 -22.73
N HIS A 36 -1.77 -5.99 -21.62
CA HIS A 36 -3.23 -5.81 -21.58
C HIS A 36 -3.71 -4.74 -20.61
N VAL A 37 -3.19 -4.70 -19.38
CA VAL A 37 -3.69 -3.79 -18.32
C VAL A 37 -3.47 -2.33 -18.70
N ARG A 38 -4.46 -1.49 -18.36
CA ARG A 38 -4.45 -0.05 -18.65
C ARG A 38 -4.31 0.73 -17.36
N THR A 39 -3.17 1.39 -17.19
CA THR A 39 -2.84 2.20 -16.01
C THR A 39 -2.34 3.60 -16.42
N PRO A 40 -3.12 4.37 -17.21
CA PRO A 40 -2.63 5.63 -17.77
C PRO A 40 -2.21 6.66 -16.71
N VAL A 41 -2.80 6.63 -15.52
CA VAL A 41 -2.47 7.55 -14.42
C VAL A 41 -1.16 7.15 -13.76
N LEU A 42 -0.97 5.86 -13.43
CA LEU A 42 0.30 5.36 -12.90
C LEU A 42 1.43 5.50 -13.94
N ASP A 43 1.13 5.29 -15.24
CA ASP A 43 2.08 5.50 -16.34
C ASP A 43 2.50 6.98 -16.42
N GLU A 44 1.57 7.91 -16.22
CA GLU A 44 1.89 9.33 -16.12
C GLU A 44 2.74 9.63 -14.89
N MET A 45 2.39 9.10 -13.71
CA MET A 45 3.20 9.26 -12.49
C MET A 45 4.62 8.74 -12.68
N ALA A 46 4.79 7.59 -13.35
CA ALA A 46 6.10 7.02 -13.69
C ALA A 46 6.91 7.93 -14.64
N ARG A 47 6.23 8.62 -15.56
CA ARG A 47 6.83 9.51 -16.53
C ARG A 47 7.17 10.91 -15.99
N THR A 48 6.45 11.37 -14.96
CA THR A 48 6.57 12.74 -14.42
C THR A 48 7.22 12.80 -13.03
N GLY A 49 7.27 11.69 -12.30
CA GLY A 49 7.81 11.58 -10.95
C GLY A 49 9.13 10.80 -10.87
N LEU A 50 9.33 10.15 -9.74
CA LEU A 50 10.41 9.20 -9.48
C LEU A 50 9.85 7.77 -9.56
N ARG A 51 10.36 6.99 -10.51
CA ARG A 51 10.11 5.56 -10.64
C ARG A 51 11.21 4.77 -9.96
N LEU A 52 10.84 3.85 -9.09
CA LEU A 52 11.73 2.95 -8.38
C LEU A 52 11.64 1.56 -9.02
N ASP A 53 12.57 1.23 -9.93
CA ASP A 53 12.55 -0.04 -10.67
C ASP A 53 12.83 -1.27 -9.78
N GLN A 54 13.45 -1.06 -8.62
CA GLN A 54 13.75 -2.10 -7.65
C GLN A 54 13.08 -1.79 -6.30
N PHE A 55 11.76 -1.61 -6.30
CA PHE A 55 10.99 -1.42 -5.07
C PHE A 55 10.39 -2.76 -4.60
N TYR A 56 10.69 -3.12 -3.36
CA TYR A 56 10.32 -4.40 -2.78
C TYR A 56 9.31 -4.24 -1.65
N ALA A 57 8.26 -5.08 -1.66
CA ALA A 57 7.50 -5.37 -0.47
C ALA A 57 8.42 -6.03 0.58
N ALA A 58 8.32 -5.67 1.84
CA ALA A 58 9.17 -6.28 2.89
C ALA A 58 8.86 -7.77 3.14
N HIS A 59 7.74 -8.26 2.60
CA HIS A 59 7.31 -9.66 2.70
C HIS A 59 6.43 -10.02 1.50
N PRO A 60 6.39 -11.28 1.04
CA PRO A 60 5.56 -11.67 -0.10
C PRO A 60 4.06 -11.79 0.21
N ASN A 61 3.59 -11.24 1.34
CA ASN A 61 2.21 -11.26 1.78
C ASN A 61 1.78 -9.96 2.46
N CYS A 62 0.46 -9.69 2.47
CA CYS A 62 -0.19 -8.45 2.83
C CYS A 62 0.16 -7.92 4.25
N SER A 63 -0.29 -8.61 5.33
CA SER A 63 -0.18 -8.09 6.71
C SER A 63 1.26 -7.75 7.11
N PRO A 64 2.26 -8.64 6.85
CA PRO A 64 3.64 -8.34 7.19
C PRO A 64 4.18 -7.11 6.45
N THR A 65 3.86 -6.96 5.15
CA THR A 65 4.28 -5.80 4.37
C THR A 65 3.63 -4.51 4.88
N ARG A 66 2.32 -4.53 5.16
CA ARG A 66 1.57 -3.38 5.68
C ARG A 66 2.09 -2.92 7.03
N ALA A 67 2.42 -3.87 7.90
CA ALA A 67 3.07 -3.60 9.17
C ALA A 67 4.45 -2.95 9.00
N SER A 68 5.29 -3.49 8.11
CA SER A 68 6.60 -2.92 7.77
C SER A 68 6.50 -1.50 7.20
N PHE A 69 5.52 -1.27 6.34
CA PHE A 69 5.24 0.04 5.75
C PHE A 69 5.01 1.14 6.81
N LEU A 70 4.25 0.82 7.85
CA LEU A 70 3.93 1.81 8.89
C LEU A 70 5.01 1.95 9.97
N THR A 71 5.86 0.95 10.17
CA THR A 71 6.81 0.93 11.31
C THR A 71 8.27 1.12 10.90
N GLY A 72 8.61 0.98 9.62
CA GLY A 72 10.00 1.00 9.15
C GLY A 72 10.84 -0.20 9.61
N ARG A 73 10.17 -1.28 10.06
CA ARG A 73 10.81 -2.46 10.65
C ARG A 73 10.50 -3.72 9.85
N HIS A 74 11.42 -4.68 9.87
CA HIS A 74 11.21 -5.99 9.26
C HIS A 74 10.07 -6.75 9.98
N PRO A 75 9.17 -7.44 9.25
CA PRO A 75 8.03 -8.15 9.84
C PRO A 75 8.36 -9.09 10.99
N ASN A 76 9.47 -9.82 10.89
CA ASN A 76 9.90 -10.73 11.95
C ASN A 76 10.26 -10.03 13.27
N ARG A 77 10.67 -8.77 13.19
CA ARG A 77 10.97 -7.95 14.37
C ARG A 77 9.70 -7.52 15.11
N MET A 78 8.60 -7.37 14.37
CA MET A 78 7.29 -6.95 14.91
C MET A 78 6.39 -8.11 15.32
N GLY A 79 6.73 -9.33 14.93
CA GLY A 79 5.88 -10.49 15.17
C GLY A 79 4.71 -10.64 14.18
N THR A 80 4.70 -9.88 13.08
CA THR A 80 3.69 -10.00 12.02
C THR A 80 4.23 -10.96 10.95
N PHE A 81 4.09 -12.25 11.17
CA PHE A 81 4.79 -13.28 10.38
C PHE A 81 4.04 -13.78 9.15
N ALA A 82 2.72 -13.60 9.12
CA ALA A 82 1.86 -14.14 8.08
C ALA A 82 0.60 -13.28 7.88
N PRO A 83 -0.16 -13.48 6.80
CA PRO A 83 -1.46 -12.83 6.61
C PRO A 83 -2.39 -13.02 7.81
N GLY A 84 -3.06 -11.95 8.23
CA GLY A 84 -3.97 -11.96 9.36
C GLY A 84 -3.31 -11.82 10.74
N TRP A 85 -1.98 -11.70 10.81
CA TRP A 85 -1.28 -11.41 12.06
C TRP A 85 -1.25 -9.91 12.35
N SER A 86 -1.59 -9.55 13.58
CA SER A 86 -1.62 -8.15 14.02
C SER A 86 -0.23 -7.59 14.29
N PHE A 87 -0.13 -6.26 14.34
CA PHE A 87 0.94 -5.58 15.07
C PHE A 87 0.99 -6.05 16.53
N ARG A 88 2.10 -5.79 17.16
CA ARG A 88 2.14 -5.66 18.61
C ARG A 88 1.66 -4.26 19.01
N PRO A 89 0.88 -4.13 20.09
CA PRO A 89 0.36 -2.82 20.53
C PRO A 89 1.44 -1.77 20.81
N GLU A 90 2.67 -2.22 21.13
CA GLU A 90 3.82 -1.37 21.44
C GLU A 90 4.52 -0.82 20.19
N GLU A 91 4.10 -1.21 19.00
CA GLU A 91 4.73 -0.70 17.77
C GLU A 91 4.43 0.78 17.58
N ILE A 92 5.47 1.51 17.19
CA ILE A 92 5.37 2.93 16.87
C ILE A 92 5.18 3.05 15.36
N THR A 93 4.06 3.60 14.96
CA THR A 93 3.73 3.77 13.54
C THR A 93 4.09 5.17 13.05
N LEU A 94 4.25 5.28 11.74
CA LEU A 94 4.42 6.55 11.05
C LEU A 94 3.28 7.54 11.39
N ALA A 95 2.04 7.06 11.43
CA ALA A 95 0.88 7.89 11.75
C ALA A 95 0.95 8.44 13.18
N ALA A 96 1.33 7.62 14.17
CA ALA A 96 1.49 8.08 15.55
C ALA A 96 2.56 9.17 15.68
N MET A 97 3.68 9.04 14.97
CA MET A 97 4.76 10.03 15.00
C MET A 97 4.36 11.35 14.33
N LEU A 98 3.76 11.28 13.15
CA LEU A 98 3.30 12.46 12.43
C LEU A 98 2.19 13.19 13.17
N ARG A 99 1.25 12.46 13.78
CA ARG A 99 0.18 13.05 14.60
C ARG A 99 0.76 13.85 15.78
N GLN A 100 1.75 13.32 16.48
CA GLN A 100 2.44 14.03 17.55
C GLN A 100 3.15 15.31 17.06
N SER A 101 3.48 15.37 15.78
CA SER A 101 4.12 16.50 15.13
C SER A 101 3.14 17.47 14.44
N GLY A 102 1.83 17.32 14.71
CA GLY A 102 0.80 18.24 14.24
C GLY A 102 0.15 17.89 12.91
N TYR A 103 0.44 16.72 12.33
CA TYR A 103 -0.30 16.21 11.18
C TYR A 103 -1.67 15.67 11.58
N ARG A 104 -2.66 15.85 10.72
CA ARG A 104 -3.90 15.07 10.77
C ARG A 104 -3.69 13.79 9.99
N CYS A 105 -4.04 12.64 10.57
CA CYS A 105 -3.75 11.34 9.99
C CYS A 105 -5.05 10.58 9.70
N ALA A 106 -5.22 10.06 8.49
CA ALA A 106 -6.36 9.21 8.12
C ALA A 106 -5.94 7.93 7.42
N HIS A 107 -6.72 6.87 7.64
CA HIS A 107 -6.57 5.58 6.96
C HIS A 107 -7.85 5.21 6.21
N PHE A 108 -7.74 4.91 4.93
CA PHE A 108 -8.86 4.48 4.11
C PHE A 108 -8.55 3.15 3.43
N GLY A 109 -9.43 2.16 3.60
CA GLY A 109 -9.36 0.87 2.94
C GLY A 109 -8.93 -0.31 3.82
N LYS A 110 -8.15 -1.23 3.27
CA LYS A 110 -7.74 -2.48 3.92
C LYS A 110 -6.72 -2.22 5.03
N TRP A 111 -7.08 -2.57 6.27
CA TRP A 111 -6.16 -2.47 7.40
C TRP A 111 -5.24 -3.67 7.52
N HIS A 112 -5.78 -4.84 7.68
CA HIS A 112 -5.14 -6.17 7.71
C HIS A 112 -3.93 -6.32 8.65
N THR A 113 -3.79 -5.43 9.63
CA THR A 113 -2.75 -5.47 10.67
C THR A 113 -3.34 -5.49 12.06
N GLY A 114 -4.59 -5.91 12.17
CA GLY A 114 -5.37 -6.06 13.37
C GLY A 114 -6.85 -5.69 13.16
N PRO A 115 -7.70 -5.85 14.18
CA PRO A 115 -9.10 -5.44 14.09
C PRO A 115 -9.26 -3.94 13.96
N ILE A 116 -10.22 -3.50 13.12
CA ILE A 116 -10.56 -2.08 12.91
C ILE A 116 -11.45 -1.49 14.01
N ARG A 117 -11.95 -2.31 14.92
CA ARG A 117 -12.85 -1.88 16.00
C ARG A 117 -12.16 -0.87 16.92
N LYS A 118 -12.92 0.14 17.35
CA LYS A 118 -12.40 1.25 18.15
C LYS A 118 -11.72 0.82 19.46
N ASP A 119 -12.18 -0.27 20.06
CA ASP A 119 -11.67 -0.82 21.32
C ASP A 119 -10.43 -1.72 21.14
N SER A 120 -10.03 -2.01 19.92
CA SER A 120 -8.82 -2.80 19.65
C SER A 120 -7.55 -1.97 19.91
N PRO A 121 -6.55 -2.52 20.62
CA PRO A 121 -5.29 -1.83 20.87
C PRO A 121 -4.43 -1.66 19.60
N VAL A 122 -4.82 -2.31 18.50
CA VAL A 122 -4.14 -2.26 17.21
C VAL A 122 -5.06 -1.78 16.08
N SER A 123 -6.17 -1.11 16.44
CA SER A 123 -7.02 -0.44 15.45
C SER A 123 -6.28 0.72 14.79
N PRO A 124 -6.71 1.21 13.62
CA PRO A 124 -6.12 2.42 13.03
C PRO A 124 -6.05 3.57 14.02
N GLY A 125 -7.11 3.79 14.83
CA GLY A 125 -7.12 4.84 15.85
C GLY A 125 -6.07 4.67 16.92
N SER A 126 -5.89 3.46 17.45
CA SER A 126 -4.85 3.14 18.44
C SER A 126 -3.44 3.25 17.85
N MET A 127 -3.31 3.05 16.54
CA MET A 127 -2.06 3.17 15.79
C MET A 127 -1.80 4.58 15.23
N GLY A 128 -2.55 5.60 15.69
CA GLY A 128 -2.23 7.00 15.45
C GLY A 128 -3.07 7.71 14.39
N PHE A 129 -4.06 7.06 13.79
CA PHE A 129 -4.96 7.71 12.85
C PHE A 129 -6.11 8.43 13.58
N ASP A 130 -6.42 9.64 13.17
CA ASP A 130 -7.53 10.44 13.72
C ASP A 130 -8.88 10.02 13.15
N GLU A 131 -8.86 9.54 11.91
CA GLU A 131 -10.05 9.12 11.17
C GLU A 131 -9.74 7.89 10.31
N TRP A 132 -10.71 6.97 10.21
CA TRP A 132 -10.58 5.85 9.28
C TRP A 132 -11.92 5.38 8.75
N VAL A 133 -11.92 4.93 7.48
CA VAL A 133 -12.99 4.17 6.86
C VAL A 133 -12.36 2.93 6.27
N SER A 134 -12.51 1.80 6.96
CA SER A 134 -11.63 0.66 6.74
C SER A 134 -12.35 -0.67 6.85
N HIS A 135 -11.70 -1.70 6.30
CA HIS A 135 -12.05 -3.12 6.46
C HIS A 135 -10.88 -3.88 7.07
N ASP A 136 -11.16 -4.94 7.82
CA ASP A 136 -10.13 -5.80 8.43
C ASP A 136 -9.26 -6.47 7.39
N ASN A 137 -9.84 -6.88 6.25
CA ASN A 137 -9.15 -7.60 5.18
C ASN A 137 -9.50 -7.04 3.80
N PHE A 138 -9.98 -7.84 2.87
CA PHE A 138 -10.29 -7.46 1.48
C PHE A 138 -11.79 -7.13 1.30
N PHE A 139 -12.12 -6.43 0.22
CA PHE A 139 -13.47 -6.01 -0.13
C PHE A 139 -13.55 -5.71 -1.63
N GLU A 140 -14.73 -5.86 -2.17
CA GLU A 140 -15.08 -5.73 -3.59
C GLU A 140 -16.07 -4.57 -3.82
N LEU A 141 -16.84 -4.63 -4.90
CA LEU A 141 -17.94 -3.71 -5.19
C LEU A 141 -18.94 -3.66 -4.02
N ASN A 142 -19.45 -2.44 -3.77
CA ASN A 142 -20.39 -2.18 -2.68
C ASN A 142 -19.83 -2.63 -1.31
N PRO A 143 -18.62 -2.17 -0.94
CA PRO A 143 -17.91 -2.68 0.22
C PRO A 143 -18.65 -2.41 1.52
N VAL A 144 -18.46 -3.31 2.48
CA VAL A 144 -18.91 -3.12 3.87
C VAL A 144 -17.73 -2.55 4.66
N LEU A 145 -17.79 -1.27 5.03
CA LEU A 145 -16.69 -0.56 5.68
C LEU A 145 -17.12 -0.03 7.06
N SER A 146 -16.17 0.02 7.99
CA SER A 146 -16.35 0.63 9.31
C SER A 146 -15.74 2.02 9.33
N ARG A 147 -16.52 3.00 9.78
CA ARG A 147 -16.04 4.36 10.04
C ARG A 147 -15.67 4.51 11.51
N ASN A 148 -14.40 4.77 11.79
CA ASN A 148 -13.86 5.00 13.13
C ASN A 148 -14.19 3.88 14.13
N GLY A 149 -14.23 2.63 13.63
CA GLY A 149 -14.50 1.44 14.44
C GLY A 149 -15.96 1.25 14.86
N ALA A 150 -16.88 2.02 14.28
CA ALA A 150 -18.32 1.80 14.41
C ALA A 150 -18.77 0.55 13.64
N ASP A 151 -20.02 0.16 13.82
CA ASP A 151 -20.61 -0.98 13.10
C ASP A 151 -20.45 -0.78 11.58
N PRO A 152 -19.95 -1.81 10.86
CA PRO A 152 -19.72 -1.71 9.44
C PRO A 152 -21.00 -1.44 8.65
N GLN A 153 -20.88 -0.58 7.64
CA GLN A 153 -21.99 -0.19 6.75
C GLN A 153 -21.63 -0.54 5.31
N ARG A 154 -22.61 -1.05 4.56
CA ARG A 154 -22.50 -1.23 3.12
C ARG A 154 -22.55 0.14 2.43
N ILE A 155 -21.60 0.39 1.55
CA ILE A 155 -21.52 1.62 0.74
C ILE A 155 -21.61 1.20 -0.72
N GLU A 156 -22.61 1.72 -1.44
CA GLU A 156 -22.82 1.38 -2.85
C GLU A 156 -21.78 2.04 -3.75
N GLY A 157 -21.22 1.27 -4.67
CA GLY A 157 -20.29 1.75 -5.68
C GLY A 157 -18.99 0.95 -5.78
N GLU A 158 -18.09 1.44 -6.61
CA GLU A 158 -16.75 0.88 -6.80
C GLU A 158 -15.85 1.28 -5.63
N SER A 159 -15.14 0.30 -5.08
CA SER A 159 -14.41 0.45 -3.82
C SER A 159 -13.32 1.51 -3.85
N SER A 160 -12.50 1.56 -4.92
CA SER A 160 -11.41 2.53 -5.02
C SER A 160 -11.92 3.96 -5.15
N ALA A 161 -13.05 4.13 -5.86
CA ALA A 161 -13.73 5.41 -5.97
C ALA A 161 -14.24 5.90 -4.62
N ILE A 162 -14.88 5.03 -3.83
CA ILE A 162 -15.38 5.32 -2.48
C ILE A 162 -14.23 5.76 -1.57
N LEU A 163 -13.11 5.03 -1.57
CA LEU A 163 -11.97 5.35 -0.73
C LEU A 163 -11.34 6.70 -1.10
N VAL A 164 -11.25 7.00 -2.39
CA VAL A 164 -10.76 8.31 -2.88
C VAL A 164 -11.71 9.43 -2.47
N ASP A 165 -13.03 9.22 -2.53
CA ASP A 165 -14.00 10.23 -2.09
C ASP A 165 -13.85 10.55 -0.59
N GLU A 166 -13.60 9.55 0.25
CA GLU A 166 -13.31 9.77 1.67
C GLU A 166 -11.97 10.49 1.88
N ALA A 167 -10.95 10.14 1.10
CA ALA A 167 -9.66 10.83 1.13
C ALA A 167 -9.81 12.32 0.73
N VAL A 168 -10.58 12.61 -0.32
CA VAL A 168 -10.85 13.98 -0.77
C VAL A 168 -11.58 14.77 0.30
N LYS A 169 -12.65 14.24 0.89
CA LYS A 169 -13.36 14.90 1.99
C LYS A 169 -12.42 15.22 3.17
N PHE A 170 -11.51 14.32 3.49
CA PHE A 170 -10.56 14.51 4.59
C PHE A 170 -9.53 15.60 4.28
N LEU A 171 -8.88 15.54 3.12
CA LEU A 171 -7.86 16.53 2.73
C LEU A 171 -8.44 17.96 2.59
N GLU A 172 -9.67 18.11 2.12
CA GLU A 172 -10.35 19.41 2.04
C GLU A 172 -10.59 20.03 3.42
N ARG A 173 -10.99 19.20 4.41
CA ARG A 173 -11.10 19.68 5.81
C ARG A 173 -9.75 20.10 6.37
N CYS A 174 -8.69 19.36 6.10
CA CYS A 174 -7.33 19.71 6.52
C CYS A 174 -6.86 21.02 5.87
N GLN A 175 -7.12 21.20 4.57
CA GLN A 175 -6.80 22.43 3.85
C GLN A 175 -7.51 23.63 4.47
N GLN A 176 -8.82 23.53 4.72
CA GLN A 176 -9.61 24.61 5.35
C GLN A 176 -9.08 25.01 6.74
N GLN A 177 -8.48 24.05 7.45
CA GLN A 177 -7.90 24.26 8.78
C GLN A 177 -6.42 24.67 8.75
N GLY A 178 -5.79 24.71 7.56
CA GLY A 178 -4.36 24.98 7.41
C GLY A 178 -3.47 23.92 8.06
N GLN A 179 -3.93 22.67 8.14
CA GLN A 179 -3.22 21.58 8.79
C GLN A 179 -2.56 20.64 7.76
N PRO A 180 -1.28 20.26 7.92
CA PRO A 180 -0.67 19.21 7.12
C PRO A 180 -1.33 17.86 7.42
N PHE A 181 -1.37 16.97 6.42
CA PHE A 181 -2.04 15.70 6.56
C PHE A 181 -1.20 14.51 6.08
N LEU A 182 -1.46 13.37 6.69
CA LEU A 182 -1.12 12.04 6.21
C LEU A 182 -2.42 11.31 5.85
N ILE A 183 -2.51 10.82 4.63
CA ILE A 183 -3.51 9.83 4.21
C ILE A 183 -2.77 8.54 3.84
N VAL A 184 -3.14 7.45 4.49
CA VAL A 184 -2.78 6.09 4.08
C VAL A 184 -4.00 5.51 3.38
N LEU A 185 -3.87 5.29 2.06
CA LEU A 185 -4.94 4.87 1.17
C LEU A 185 -4.60 3.48 0.62
N TRP A 186 -5.11 2.45 1.26
CA TRP A 186 -4.84 1.06 0.92
C TRP A 186 -6.06 0.43 0.24
N PHE A 187 -5.96 0.31 -1.08
CA PHE A 187 -7.04 -0.26 -1.89
C PHE A 187 -7.24 -1.75 -1.57
N GLY A 188 -8.46 -2.26 -1.79
CA GLY A 188 -8.75 -3.68 -1.80
C GLY A 188 -8.41 -4.32 -3.15
N SER A 189 -8.42 -3.49 -4.21
CA SER A 189 -8.13 -3.91 -5.58
C SER A 189 -6.61 -4.08 -5.81
N PRO A 190 -6.21 -5.06 -6.63
CA PRO A 190 -6.99 -6.08 -7.31
C PRO A 190 -6.98 -7.46 -6.62
N HIS A 191 -7.23 -7.55 -5.31
CA HIS A 191 -7.30 -8.82 -4.58
C HIS A 191 -8.63 -9.55 -4.87
N GLU A 192 -8.62 -10.89 -4.89
CA GLU A 192 -9.88 -11.65 -4.92
C GLU A 192 -10.73 -11.41 -3.65
N PRO A 193 -12.07 -11.50 -3.75
CA PRO A 193 -12.90 -11.91 -4.89
C PRO A 193 -12.95 -10.80 -5.95
N TYR A 194 -12.70 -11.19 -7.21
CA TYR A 194 -12.63 -10.23 -8.31
C TYR A 194 -14.01 -9.72 -8.69
N SER A 195 -14.10 -8.41 -8.90
CA SER A 195 -15.32 -7.73 -9.33
C SER A 195 -14.96 -6.49 -10.15
N GLY A 196 -15.86 -6.03 -10.99
CA GLY A 196 -15.64 -4.83 -11.79
C GLY A 196 -16.96 -4.22 -12.21
N LEU A 197 -16.97 -2.91 -12.45
CA LEU A 197 -18.08 -2.25 -13.12
C LEU A 197 -18.22 -2.80 -14.54
N ALA A 198 -19.45 -2.86 -15.06
CA ALA A 198 -19.73 -3.39 -16.40
C ALA A 198 -18.88 -2.69 -17.48
N GLU A 199 -18.74 -1.36 -17.38
CA GLU A 199 -17.93 -0.54 -18.28
C GLU A 199 -16.43 -0.86 -18.22
N ASP A 200 -15.90 -1.23 -17.06
CA ASP A 200 -14.49 -1.59 -16.90
C ASP A 200 -14.24 -3.02 -17.38
N LEU A 201 -15.18 -3.94 -17.14
CA LEU A 201 -15.12 -5.30 -17.67
C LEU A 201 -15.14 -5.33 -19.20
N GLU A 202 -15.93 -4.47 -19.83
CA GLU A 202 -16.02 -4.36 -21.29
C GLU A 202 -14.69 -3.92 -21.92
N LEU A 203 -13.86 -3.14 -21.23
CA LEU A 203 -12.52 -2.77 -21.72
C LEU A 203 -11.60 -3.97 -21.96
N TYR A 204 -11.93 -5.12 -21.39
CA TYR A 204 -11.15 -6.35 -21.42
C TYR A 204 -11.94 -7.55 -21.97
N ALA A 205 -13.04 -7.30 -22.66
CA ALA A 205 -13.86 -8.36 -23.28
C ALA A 205 -13.08 -9.16 -24.36
N ASP A 206 -12.14 -8.50 -25.04
CA ASP A 206 -11.36 -9.08 -26.14
C ASP A 206 -10.00 -9.65 -25.71
N LEU A 207 -9.84 -10.08 -24.46
CA LEU A 207 -8.61 -10.76 -24.04
C LEU A 207 -8.35 -12.01 -24.88
N PRO A 208 -7.08 -12.33 -25.19
CA PRO A 208 -6.73 -13.50 -26.01
C PRO A 208 -7.35 -14.80 -25.49
N ALA A 209 -7.98 -15.55 -26.40
CA ALA A 209 -8.64 -16.83 -26.09
C ALA A 209 -7.72 -17.92 -25.51
N ARG A 210 -6.39 -17.71 -25.49
CA ARG A 210 -5.41 -18.65 -24.92
C ARG A 210 -5.46 -18.75 -23.40
N TYR A 211 -6.11 -17.83 -22.71
CA TYR A 211 -6.21 -17.83 -21.24
C TYR A 211 -7.34 -18.75 -20.74
N THR A 212 -7.25 -20.03 -21.10
CA THR A 212 -8.27 -21.05 -20.80
C THR A 212 -7.96 -21.89 -19.56
N LYS A 213 -6.77 -21.71 -18.95
CA LYS A 213 -6.38 -22.46 -17.75
C LYS A 213 -7.46 -22.33 -16.67
N PRO A 214 -7.98 -23.44 -16.12
CA PRO A 214 -8.89 -23.37 -14.99
C PRO A 214 -8.15 -22.89 -13.73
N VAL A 215 -8.74 -21.96 -13.03
CA VAL A 215 -8.27 -21.44 -11.75
C VAL A 215 -9.40 -21.45 -10.74
N THR A 216 -9.05 -21.62 -9.47
CA THR A 216 -10.02 -21.63 -8.37
C THR A 216 -9.97 -20.28 -7.68
N VAL A 217 -11.11 -19.61 -7.57
CA VAL A 217 -11.24 -18.29 -6.93
C VAL A 217 -12.48 -18.25 -6.04
N THR A 218 -12.55 -17.27 -5.16
CA THR A 218 -13.72 -17.00 -4.34
C THR A 218 -14.76 -16.24 -5.15
N SER A 219 -16.00 -16.73 -5.17
CA SER A 219 -17.12 -16.06 -5.83
C SER A 219 -17.57 -14.82 -5.06
N ASN A 220 -17.72 -13.69 -5.73
CA ASN A 220 -18.28 -12.46 -5.16
C ASN A 220 -19.71 -12.63 -4.64
N GLU A 221 -20.51 -13.49 -5.32
CA GLU A 221 -21.93 -13.65 -5.03
C GLU A 221 -22.18 -14.58 -3.86
N THR A 222 -21.40 -15.67 -3.77
CA THR A 222 -21.67 -16.75 -2.82
C THR A 222 -20.63 -16.92 -1.73
N GLY A 223 -19.45 -16.29 -1.87
CA GLY A 223 -18.30 -16.50 -1.00
C GLY A 223 -17.68 -17.91 -1.08
N GLN A 224 -18.16 -18.74 -2.01
CA GLN A 224 -17.67 -20.11 -2.18
C GLN A 224 -16.56 -20.18 -3.21
N GLN A 225 -15.73 -21.21 -3.11
CA GLN A 225 -14.72 -21.52 -4.11
C GLN A 225 -15.39 -22.03 -5.39
N ILE A 226 -15.09 -21.39 -6.52
CA ILE A 226 -15.55 -21.75 -7.86
C ILE A 226 -14.37 -21.90 -8.80
N GLN A 227 -14.55 -22.68 -9.86
CA GLN A 227 -13.60 -22.75 -10.96
C GLN A 227 -14.06 -21.86 -12.11
N VAL A 228 -13.14 -21.01 -12.56
CA VAL A 228 -13.33 -20.13 -13.73
C VAL A 228 -12.13 -20.24 -14.65
N SER A 229 -12.21 -19.71 -15.86
CA SER A 229 -11.03 -19.58 -16.73
C SER A 229 -10.13 -18.47 -16.25
N GLN A 230 -8.83 -18.59 -16.48
CA GLN A 230 -7.87 -17.51 -16.21
C GLN A 230 -8.27 -16.22 -16.93
N GLY A 231 -8.83 -16.32 -18.16
CA GLY A 231 -9.32 -15.14 -18.89
C GLY A 231 -10.39 -14.35 -18.14
N GLN A 232 -11.32 -15.04 -17.45
CA GLN A 232 -12.34 -14.38 -16.64
C GLN A 232 -11.72 -13.68 -15.41
N VAL A 233 -10.73 -14.31 -14.77
CA VAL A 233 -9.96 -13.68 -13.69
C VAL A 233 -9.24 -12.44 -14.19
N LEU A 234 -8.51 -12.54 -15.30
CA LEU A 234 -7.75 -11.42 -15.87
C LEU A 234 -8.68 -10.26 -16.27
N GLN A 235 -9.83 -10.56 -16.85
CA GLN A 235 -10.82 -9.54 -17.22
C GLN A 235 -11.27 -8.73 -16.00
N ALA A 236 -11.70 -9.41 -14.95
CA ALA A 236 -12.17 -8.75 -13.73
C ALA A 236 -11.05 -8.01 -12.98
N ARG A 237 -9.89 -8.65 -12.86
CA ARG A 237 -8.73 -8.07 -12.20
C ARG A 237 -8.21 -6.82 -12.91
N TYR A 238 -8.12 -6.84 -14.25
CA TYR A 238 -7.66 -5.65 -15.00
C TYR A 238 -8.70 -4.53 -14.97
N ALA A 239 -9.98 -4.87 -14.91
CA ALA A 239 -11.06 -3.91 -14.67
C ALA A 239 -10.88 -3.19 -13.31
N GLU A 240 -10.59 -3.92 -12.24
CA GLU A 240 -10.31 -3.35 -10.92
C GLU A 240 -9.05 -2.47 -10.91
N ILE A 241 -7.96 -2.92 -11.55
CA ILE A 241 -6.73 -2.11 -11.66
C ILE A 241 -7.03 -0.80 -12.39
N THR A 242 -7.79 -0.84 -13.48
CA THR A 242 -8.16 0.37 -14.24
C THR A 242 -9.08 1.29 -13.45
N ALA A 243 -10.03 0.75 -12.67
CA ALA A 243 -10.88 1.54 -11.79
C ALA A 243 -10.06 2.22 -10.68
N MET A 244 -9.13 1.51 -10.06
CA MET A 244 -8.19 2.05 -9.08
C MET A 244 -7.30 3.14 -9.68
N ASP A 245 -6.72 2.91 -10.86
CA ASP A 245 -5.90 3.89 -11.58
C ASP A 245 -6.69 5.17 -11.86
N ARG A 246 -7.93 5.04 -12.35
CA ARG A 246 -8.85 6.17 -12.57
C ARG A 246 -9.17 6.92 -11.28
N ALA A 247 -9.38 6.21 -10.17
CA ALA A 247 -9.64 6.83 -8.87
C ALA A 247 -8.42 7.63 -8.38
N ILE A 248 -7.20 7.12 -8.54
CA ILE A 248 -5.95 7.85 -8.27
C ILE A 248 -5.88 9.12 -9.14
N GLY A 249 -6.29 9.03 -10.41
CA GLY A 249 -6.36 10.18 -11.31
C GLY A 249 -7.29 11.30 -10.80
N ARG A 250 -8.46 10.93 -10.27
CA ARG A 250 -9.40 11.88 -9.64
C ARG A 250 -8.78 12.56 -8.42
N LEU A 251 -8.10 11.80 -7.56
CA LEU A 251 -7.41 12.35 -6.38
C LEU A 251 -6.33 13.37 -6.80
N ARG A 252 -5.50 13.01 -7.79
CA ARG A 252 -4.46 13.91 -8.34
C ARG A 252 -5.08 15.18 -8.96
N GLY A 253 -6.15 15.04 -9.71
CA GLY A 253 -6.92 16.15 -10.27
C GLY A 253 -7.41 17.09 -9.17
N ARG A 254 -8.04 16.53 -8.12
CA ARG A 254 -8.55 17.35 -7.01
C ARG A 254 -7.44 18.11 -6.27
N LEU A 255 -6.30 17.48 -6.02
CA LEU A 255 -5.14 18.17 -5.44
C LEU A 255 -4.67 19.34 -6.28
N SER A 256 -4.72 19.22 -7.62
CA SER A 256 -4.38 20.30 -8.54
C SER A 256 -5.40 21.44 -8.48
N ASP A 257 -6.70 21.12 -8.51
CA ASP A 257 -7.80 22.09 -8.49
C ASP A 257 -7.77 22.99 -7.25
N ILE A 258 -7.36 22.43 -6.11
CA ILE A 258 -7.30 23.17 -4.83
C ILE A 258 -5.88 23.65 -4.48
N GLY A 259 -4.92 23.53 -5.39
CA GLY A 259 -3.57 24.08 -5.25
C GLY A 259 -2.66 23.33 -4.25
N LEU A 260 -2.98 22.10 -3.89
CA LEU A 260 -2.17 21.32 -2.94
C LEU A 260 -1.13 20.40 -3.61
N ARG A 261 -1.25 20.13 -4.92
CA ARG A 261 -0.44 19.10 -5.59
C ARG A 261 1.07 19.37 -5.50
N ASP A 262 1.50 20.61 -5.60
CA ASP A 262 2.91 20.98 -5.62
C ASP A 262 3.66 20.53 -4.37
N ASN A 263 3.06 20.71 -3.19
CA ASN A 263 3.63 20.31 -1.88
C ASN A 263 2.94 19.08 -1.27
N THR A 264 2.42 18.18 -2.09
CA THR A 264 1.91 16.88 -1.66
C THR A 264 2.78 15.78 -2.24
N LEU A 265 3.32 14.93 -1.37
CA LEU A 265 4.01 13.71 -1.76
C LEU A 265 2.97 12.61 -1.96
N LEU A 266 2.82 12.16 -3.20
CA LEU A 266 2.07 10.97 -3.57
C LEU A 266 3.05 9.81 -3.70
N PHE A 267 2.83 8.75 -2.95
CA PHE A 267 3.55 7.49 -3.09
C PHE A 267 2.59 6.38 -3.48
N TYR A 268 2.98 5.52 -4.41
CA TYR A 268 2.23 4.32 -4.78
C TYR A 268 3.12 3.08 -4.81
N CYS A 269 2.63 1.96 -4.27
CA CYS A 269 3.24 0.63 -4.41
C CYS A 269 2.19 -0.48 -4.39
N GLY A 270 2.59 -1.72 -4.68
CA GLY A 270 1.86 -2.92 -4.29
C GLY A 270 2.26 -3.39 -2.89
N ASP A 271 1.45 -4.24 -2.25
CA ASP A 271 1.80 -4.84 -0.95
C ASP A 271 2.54 -6.17 -1.08
N ASN A 272 2.41 -6.86 -2.18
CA ASN A 272 3.16 -8.04 -2.60
C ASN A 272 2.95 -8.29 -4.11
N GLY A 273 3.65 -9.25 -4.66
CA GLY A 273 3.53 -9.60 -6.07
C GLY A 273 2.17 -10.18 -6.44
N THR A 274 1.94 -10.33 -7.74
CA THR A 274 0.71 -10.84 -8.35
C THR A 274 0.37 -12.23 -7.82
N SER A 275 -0.92 -12.48 -7.58
CA SER A 275 -1.44 -13.79 -7.18
C SER A 275 -1.29 -14.85 -8.30
N ALA A 276 -1.19 -16.12 -7.90
CA ALA A 276 -0.88 -17.22 -8.84
C ALA A 276 -1.98 -17.51 -9.88
N ASP A 277 -3.22 -17.15 -9.59
CA ASP A 277 -4.38 -17.29 -10.49
C ASP A 277 -4.38 -16.27 -11.62
N ALA A 278 -3.77 -15.10 -11.40
CA ALA A 278 -3.68 -14.01 -12.36
C ALA A 278 -2.31 -13.90 -13.07
N ALA A 279 -1.26 -14.47 -12.50
CA ALA A 279 0.10 -14.32 -13.02
C ALA A 279 0.26 -14.91 -14.43
N LEU A 280 0.84 -14.12 -15.34
CA LEU A 280 1.16 -14.54 -16.70
C LEU A 280 2.54 -15.22 -16.84
N GLY A 281 3.28 -15.39 -15.74
CA GLY A 281 4.54 -16.12 -15.67
C GLY A 281 5.79 -15.36 -16.12
N ALA A 282 5.71 -14.05 -16.35
CA ALA A 282 6.84 -13.20 -16.73
C ALA A 282 6.67 -11.80 -16.15
N PRO A 283 7.75 -11.01 -16.00
CA PRO A 283 9.17 -11.34 -16.25
C PRO A 283 9.86 -12.02 -15.06
N HIS A 284 9.23 -12.05 -13.88
CA HIS A 284 9.85 -12.48 -12.64
C HIS A 284 9.45 -13.91 -12.24
N ARG A 285 10.37 -14.61 -11.55
CA ARG A 285 10.12 -15.95 -11.06
C ARG A 285 9.10 -15.93 -9.92
N ALA A 286 8.13 -16.87 -9.97
CA ALA A 286 7.11 -17.14 -8.97
C ALA A 286 6.11 -15.97 -8.75
N THR A 287 5.37 -15.97 -7.65
CA THR A 287 4.20 -15.11 -7.41
C THR A 287 4.08 -14.80 -5.92
N LYS A 288 3.05 -14.06 -5.52
CA LYS A 288 2.63 -13.84 -4.12
C LYS A 288 2.89 -15.08 -3.25
N GLY A 289 3.32 -14.89 -2.01
CA GLY A 289 3.61 -15.96 -1.07
C GLY A 289 4.97 -16.62 -1.26
N THR A 290 5.83 -16.10 -2.15
CA THR A 290 7.18 -16.64 -2.40
C THR A 290 8.27 -15.59 -2.22
N MET A 291 9.46 -16.00 -1.77
CA MET A 291 10.63 -15.11 -1.59
C MET A 291 11.39 -14.80 -2.89
N TYR A 292 10.80 -15.13 -4.04
CA TYR A 292 11.34 -14.73 -5.33
C TYR A 292 10.83 -13.36 -5.75
N GLN A 293 11.45 -12.77 -6.77
CA GLN A 293 11.08 -11.44 -7.24
C GLN A 293 9.60 -11.31 -7.61
N GLY A 294 8.99 -12.35 -8.20
CA GLY A 294 7.55 -12.34 -8.49
C GLY A 294 6.64 -12.26 -7.26
N GLY A 295 7.16 -12.54 -6.06
CA GLY A 295 6.42 -12.35 -4.82
C GLY A 295 6.75 -11.05 -4.07
N LEU A 296 7.92 -10.47 -4.32
CA LEU A 296 8.46 -9.36 -3.54
C LEU A 296 8.56 -8.04 -4.31
N LEU A 297 8.87 -8.09 -5.61
CA LEU A 297 9.03 -6.89 -6.42
C LEU A 297 7.66 -6.33 -6.80
N VAL A 298 7.45 -5.05 -6.55
CA VAL A 298 6.17 -4.35 -6.75
C VAL A 298 6.40 -3.01 -7.42
N PRO A 299 5.37 -2.38 -8.03
CA PRO A 299 5.50 -1.01 -8.53
C PRO A 299 5.94 -0.07 -7.40
N GLY A 300 6.80 0.88 -7.70
CA GLY A 300 7.22 1.93 -6.77
C GLY A 300 7.26 3.28 -7.47
N LEU A 301 6.37 4.21 -7.09
CA LEU A 301 6.26 5.53 -7.69
C LEU A 301 6.18 6.62 -6.63
N ILE A 302 6.90 7.72 -6.84
CA ILE A 302 6.81 8.92 -6.01
C ILE A 302 6.57 10.13 -6.90
N GLU A 303 5.56 10.92 -6.58
CA GLU A 303 5.30 12.21 -7.21
C GLU A 303 5.25 13.30 -6.12
N CYS A 304 6.02 14.36 -6.30
CA CYS A 304 5.99 15.57 -5.49
C CYS A 304 6.65 16.69 -6.31
N PRO A 305 5.89 17.49 -7.08
CA PRO A 305 6.47 18.41 -8.04
C PRO A 305 7.49 19.37 -7.44
N ARG A 306 7.26 19.91 -6.24
CA ARG A 306 8.21 20.77 -5.53
C ARG A 306 9.57 20.10 -5.28
N ARG A 307 9.61 18.79 -5.00
CA ARG A 307 10.83 18.06 -4.65
C ARG A 307 11.40 17.25 -5.81
N ILE A 308 10.55 16.88 -6.77
CA ILE A 308 10.92 16.12 -7.97
C ILE A 308 10.54 16.96 -9.21
N PRO A 309 11.25 18.05 -9.46
CA PRO A 309 10.93 18.94 -10.58
C PRO A 309 11.26 18.34 -11.95
N ARG A 310 12.00 17.23 -11.98
CA ARG A 310 12.36 16.47 -13.18
C ARG A 310 12.17 14.99 -12.95
N PRO A 311 11.54 14.27 -13.90
CA PRO A 311 11.32 12.83 -13.76
C PRO A 311 12.65 12.08 -13.66
N ARG A 312 12.64 10.97 -12.90
CA ARG A 312 13.80 10.12 -12.68
C ARG A 312 13.42 8.66 -12.59
N ILE A 313 14.39 7.82 -12.90
CA ILE A 313 14.30 6.38 -12.68
C ILE A 313 15.46 6.01 -11.75
N SER A 314 15.17 5.28 -10.69
CA SER A 314 16.19 4.76 -9.77
C SER A 314 16.20 3.23 -9.78
N SER A 315 17.38 2.67 -9.89
CA SER A 315 17.64 1.24 -9.69
C SER A 315 18.19 0.91 -8.30
N VAL A 316 18.18 1.88 -7.39
CA VAL A 316 18.57 1.64 -5.99
C VAL A 316 17.53 0.72 -5.36
N PRO A 317 17.92 -0.43 -4.79
CA PRO A 317 16.97 -1.29 -4.08
C PRO A 317 16.32 -0.54 -2.92
N ALA A 318 15.00 -0.52 -2.91
CA ALA A 318 14.20 0.15 -1.90
C ALA A 318 13.08 -0.79 -1.42
N SER A 319 12.54 -0.54 -0.25
CA SER A 319 11.52 -1.40 0.35
C SER A 319 10.47 -0.59 1.11
N THR A 320 9.34 -1.20 1.39
CA THR A 320 8.29 -0.61 2.22
C THR A 320 8.78 -0.19 3.62
N SER A 321 9.81 -0.85 4.17
CA SER A 321 10.43 -0.43 5.43
C SER A 321 11.13 0.95 5.36
N ASP A 322 11.50 1.39 4.16
CA ASP A 322 12.19 2.68 3.97
C ASP A 322 11.25 3.90 4.09
N LEU A 323 9.93 3.66 4.09
CA LEU A 323 8.96 4.75 4.10
C LEU A 323 8.96 5.55 5.40
N LEU A 324 8.96 4.89 6.56
CA LEU A 324 8.97 5.59 7.84
C LEU A 324 10.17 6.54 7.96
N PRO A 325 11.44 6.10 7.82
CA PRO A 325 12.58 7.01 7.95
C PRO A 325 12.60 8.10 6.87
N THR A 326 12.14 7.80 5.65
CA THR A 326 12.06 8.78 4.57
C THR A 326 11.02 9.86 4.87
N VAL A 327 9.81 9.47 5.24
CA VAL A 327 8.72 10.41 5.52
C VAL A 327 9.00 11.23 6.77
N CYS A 328 9.54 10.63 7.84
CA CYS A 328 9.95 11.37 9.03
C CYS A 328 10.98 12.45 8.68
N HIS A 329 11.97 12.14 7.86
CA HIS A 329 12.95 13.12 7.42
C HIS A 329 12.29 14.27 6.64
N LEU A 330 11.41 13.96 5.67
CA LEU A 330 10.70 14.96 4.86
C LEU A 330 9.78 15.85 5.68
N ALA A 331 9.19 15.32 6.74
CA ALA A 331 8.31 16.03 7.67
C ALA A 331 9.05 16.75 8.80
N GLY A 332 10.36 16.59 8.91
CA GLY A 332 11.16 17.14 10.02
C GLY A 332 10.83 16.50 11.37
N VAL A 333 10.54 15.21 11.39
CA VAL A 333 10.17 14.44 12.58
C VAL A 333 11.31 13.50 12.96
N ASP A 334 11.70 13.50 14.22
CA ASP A 334 12.75 12.62 14.73
C ASP A 334 12.34 11.15 14.64
N LEU A 335 13.30 10.28 14.35
CA LEU A 335 13.07 8.84 14.30
C LEU A 335 12.80 8.25 15.70
N PRO A 336 11.99 7.18 15.80
CA PRO A 336 11.74 6.54 17.08
C PRO A 336 13.02 5.91 17.65
N GLN A 337 13.14 5.93 18.99
CA GLN A 337 14.30 5.38 19.69
C GLN A 337 14.25 3.85 19.76
N ARG A 338 14.24 3.21 18.58
CA ARG A 338 14.25 1.75 18.41
C ARG A 338 14.91 1.35 17.09
N PRO A 339 15.39 0.12 16.95
CA PRO A 339 15.98 -0.35 15.69
C PRO A 339 14.99 -0.28 14.53
N LEU A 340 15.38 0.38 13.46
CA LEU A 340 14.71 0.39 12.18
C LEU A 340 15.49 -0.47 11.19
N ASP A 341 14.81 -1.08 10.23
CA ASP A 341 15.41 -1.86 9.14
C ASP A 341 15.37 -1.08 7.81
N GLY A 342 14.58 -0.01 7.77
CA GLY A 342 14.50 0.89 6.63
C GLY A 342 15.57 1.98 6.65
N GLN A 343 15.88 2.50 5.45
CA GLN A 343 16.81 3.61 5.22
C GLN A 343 16.07 4.83 4.67
N ASN A 344 16.52 6.02 5.01
CA ASN A 344 15.99 7.25 4.43
C ASN A 344 16.37 7.37 2.93
N LEU A 345 15.36 7.46 2.07
CA LEU A 345 15.48 7.57 0.62
C LEU A 345 15.30 9.01 0.10
N SER A 346 15.19 10.01 0.97
CA SER A 346 14.91 11.41 0.55
C SER A 346 15.91 11.95 -0.47
N GLY A 347 17.17 11.54 -0.41
CA GLY A 347 18.17 11.90 -1.39
C GLY A 347 17.83 11.51 -2.83
N LEU A 348 17.06 10.42 -3.04
CA LEU A 348 16.60 10.04 -4.37
C LEU A 348 15.61 11.05 -4.94
N LEU A 349 14.78 11.68 -4.10
CA LEU A 349 13.85 12.72 -4.51
C LEU A 349 14.59 13.96 -5.00
N GLU A 350 15.74 14.25 -4.43
CA GLU A 350 16.58 15.38 -4.78
C GLU A 350 17.56 15.08 -5.93
N GLY A 351 17.64 13.81 -6.34
CA GLY A 351 18.51 13.34 -7.42
C GLY A 351 19.93 13.05 -6.98
N SER A 352 20.13 12.83 -5.69
CA SER A 352 21.42 12.38 -5.17
C SER A 352 21.63 10.90 -5.51
N GLU A 353 22.88 10.52 -5.75
CA GLU A 353 23.28 9.12 -5.77
C GLU A 353 23.18 8.58 -4.33
N LEU A 354 22.24 7.67 -4.10
CA LEU A 354 22.09 6.99 -2.83
C LEU A 354 22.71 5.59 -2.94
N ILE A 355 23.60 5.28 -2.01
CA ILE A 355 24.07 3.91 -1.80
C ILE A 355 23.40 3.38 -0.53
N ARG A 356 22.83 2.18 -0.61
CA ARG A 356 22.28 1.54 0.58
C ARG A 356 23.40 1.11 1.51
N ASP A 357 23.34 1.56 2.78
CA ASP A 357 24.31 1.20 3.81
C ASP A 357 24.14 -0.25 4.27
N GLN A 358 22.91 -0.76 4.24
CA GLN A 358 22.56 -2.11 4.64
C GLN A 358 21.78 -2.82 3.51
N PRO A 359 22.06 -4.09 3.23
CA PRO A 359 21.29 -4.86 2.27
C PRO A 359 19.85 -5.05 2.75
N LEU A 360 18.94 -5.25 1.80
CA LEU A 360 17.58 -5.69 2.11
C LEU A 360 17.59 -7.18 2.43
N PHE A 361 16.94 -7.54 3.53
CA PHE A 361 16.78 -8.93 3.94
C PHE A 361 15.30 -9.32 3.83
N PHE A 362 15.05 -10.50 3.26
CA PHE A 362 13.71 -11.05 3.15
C PHE A 362 13.70 -12.43 3.82
N TRP A 363 12.79 -12.61 4.77
CA TRP A 363 12.68 -13.83 5.56
C TRP A 363 11.23 -14.24 5.62
N GLU A 364 10.95 -15.46 5.26
CA GLU A 364 9.67 -16.07 5.56
C GLU A 364 9.81 -16.95 6.80
N TYR A 365 9.08 -16.60 7.83
CA TYR A 365 9.11 -17.35 9.09
C TYR A 365 8.11 -18.49 9.09
N ILE A 366 6.94 -18.27 8.48
CA ILE A 366 5.89 -19.27 8.29
C ILE A 366 5.55 -19.25 6.81
N SER A 367 5.75 -20.39 6.15
CA SER A 367 5.32 -20.56 4.76
C SER A 367 3.79 -20.56 4.71
N ALA A 368 3.21 -19.64 3.99
CA ALA A 368 1.77 -19.60 3.77
C ALA A 368 1.27 -20.96 3.26
N GLY A 369 0.47 -21.64 4.05
CA GLY A 369 -0.17 -22.91 3.70
C GLY A 369 0.65 -24.19 3.93
N ARG A 370 1.90 -24.12 4.32
CA ARG A 370 2.73 -25.32 4.55
C ARG A 370 2.90 -25.73 6.01
N ASN A 371 2.77 -24.82 6.95
CA ASN A 371 2.79 -25.14 8.38
C ASN A 371 1.57 -24.49 9.04
N ARG A 372 0.48 -25.24 9.07
CA ARG A 372 -0.66 -24.94 9.95
C ARG A 372 -0.47 -25.48 11.36
N GLY A 373 0.73 -25.94 11.69
CA GLY A 373 1.09 -26.19 13.07
C GLY A 373 1.15 -24.88 13.84
N ASP A 374 0.96 -24.95 15.15
CA ASP A 374 1.17 -23.80 16.02
C ASP A 374 2.54 -23.20 15.68
N PRO A 375 2.60 -21.89 15.42
CA PRO A 375 3.88 -21.24 15.25
C PRO A 375 4.67 -21.54 16.54
N TRP A 376 5.85 -22.13 16.40
CA TRP A 376 6.75 -22.44 17.54
C TRP A 376 7.32 -21.17 18.20
N ILE A 377 6.64 -20.06 18.01
CA ILE A 377 6.87 -18.80 18.66
C ILE A 377 6.05 -18.79 19.94
N ASP A 378 6.70 -18.39 20.98
CA ASP A 378 6.06 -18.24 22.29
C ASP A 378 4.73 -17.47 22.16
N PRO A 379 3.60 -18.06 22.56
CA PRO A 379 2.29 -17.41 22.49
C PRO A 379 2.24 -16.03 23.16
N ARG A 380 3.10 -15.81 24.16
CA ARG A 380 3.25 -14.52 24.84
C ARG A 380 3.75 -13.42 23.89
N LEU A 381 4.54 -13.76 22.88
CA LEU A 381 5.00 -12.82 21.87
C LEU A 381 3.89 -12.47 20.88
N GLN A 382 2.94 -13.38 20.65
CA GLN A 382 1.78 -13.15 19.79
C GLN A 382 0.74 -12.24 20.47
N ALA A 383 0.63 -12.34 21.78
CA ALA A 383 -0.32 -11.58 22.57
C ALA A 383 0.11 -10.12 22.84
N GLY A 384 1.16 -9.64 22.21
CA GLY A 384 1.69 -8.30 22.44
C GLY A 384 2.48 -8.16 23.76
N THR A 385 2.77 -9.25 24.42
CA THR A 385 3.60 -9.29 25.62
C THR A 385 5.06 -9.44 25.21
N THR A 386 5.65 -8.37 24.73
CA THR A 386 7.10 -8.36 24.54
C THR A 386 7.76 -7.66 25.72
N PRO A 387 8.90 -8.18 26.19
CA PRO A 387 9.76 -7.47 27.11
C PRO A 387 10.32 -6.21 26.49
#